data_720b9977870fdfffd699e2b80908530b
#
_entry.id   720b9977870fdfffd699e2b80908530b
#
_cell.length_a   1.000
_cell.length_b   1.000
_cell.length_c   1.000
_cell.angle_alpha   90.00
_cell.angle_beta   90.00
_cell.angle_gamma   90.00
#
_symmetry.space_group_name_H-M   'P 1'
#
loop_
_entity.id
_entity.type
_entity.pdbx_description
1 polymer ?
#
loop_
_entity_poly.entity_id
_entity_poly.type
_entity_poly.pdbx_seq_one_letter_code
_entity_poly.pdbx_strand_id
1 'polypeptide(L)'
;MNNDFPQFVSFGEALTDMLRVGPDEWKSVPGGASWNVARVMAGFGVTSAFGGAISQDCFGDDLWQSSGEIGLDPRFIQRYSKSPLLAIVQETRSPTYFLSVTIAHIFILMRMPCLKAGNLPCAGHILA
;
A
#
# COMPACT_ATOMS: atom_id res chain seq x y z
N MET A 1 -9.91 -8.01 22.21
CA MET A 1 -9.70 -7.41 20.89
C MET A 1 -10.65 -6.24 20.78
N ASN A 2 -10.13 -5.04 20.75
CA ASN A 2 -10.97 -3.88 20.45
C ASN A 2 -11.49 -4.06 19.04
N ASN A 3 -12.81 -4.10 18.92
CA ASN A 3 -13.49 -4.28 17.65
C ASN A 3 -13.68 -2.91 16.93
N ASP A 4 -12.91 -1.92 17.37
CA ASP A 4 -13.02 -0.56 16.87
C ASP A 4 -12.41 -0.47 15.47
N PHE A 5 -13.17 0.10 14.54
CA PHE A 5 -12.67 0.38 13.20
C PHE A 5 -11.71 1.57 13.24
N PRO A 6 -10.70 1.59 12.37
CA PRO A 6 -9.85 2.77 12.23
C PRO A 6 -10.69 3.99 11.82
N GLN A 7 -10.33 5.15 12.34
CA GLN A 7 -10.99 6.42 12.02
C GLN A 7 -10.68 6.88 10.60
N PHE A 8 -9.54 6.41 10.05
CA PHE A 8 -9.08 6.76 8.71
C PHE A 8 -8.62 5.52 7.95
N VAL A 9 -9.05 5.37 6.72
CA VAL A 9 -8.58 4.32 5.81
C VAL A 9 -8.22 4.96 4.47
N SER A 10 -6.97 4.78 4.04
CA SER A 10 -6.52 5.15 2.71
C SER A 10 -6.50 3.92 1.81
N PHE A 11 -7.17 3.99 0.68
CA PHE A 11 -7.22 2.90 -0.30
C PHE A 11 -6.34 3.24 -1.51
N GLY A 12 -5.56 2.27 -1.97
CA GLY A 12 -4.75 2.44 -3.16
C GLY A 12 -3.52 1.55 -3.19
N GLU A 13 -2.44 2.10 -3.72
CA GLU A 13 -1.19 1.38 -3.86
C GLU A 13 -0.24 1.60 -2.68
N ALA A 14 0.51 0.54 -2.38
CA ALA A 14 1.79 0.58 -1.70
C ALA A 14 2.84 0.00 -2.66
N LEU A 15 4.01 0.57 -2.69
CA LEU A 15 5.09 0.18 -3.58
C LEU A 15 6.45 0.32 -2.89
N THR A 16 7.48 -0.17 -3.55
CA THR A 16 8.85 0.08 -3.11
C THR A 16 9.54 0.99 -4.12
N ASP A 17 10.06 2.11 -3.63
CA ASP A 17 10.92 2.99 -4.40
C ASP A 17 12.33 2.42 -4.42
N MET A 18 12.85 2.11 -5.62
CA MET A 18 14.22 1.70 -5.87
C MET A 18 15.03 2.93 -6.26
N LEU A 19 15.72 3.50 -5.28
CA LEU A 19 16.52 4.71 -5.45
C LEU A 19 17.94 4.36 -5.88
N ARG A 20 18.42 4.90 -6.99
CA ARG A 20 19.81 4.80 -7.37
C ARG A 20 20.65 5.75 -6.53
N VAL A 21 21.54 5.22 -5.71
CA VAL A 21 22.40 5.99 -4.80
C VAL A 21 23.87 6.00 -5.23
N GLY A 22 24.24 5.17 -6.20
CA GLY A 22 25.57 5.08 -6.78
C GLY A 22 25.54 4.39 -8.14
N PRO A 23 26.68 4.24 -8.84
CA PRO A 23 26.73 3.61 -10.17
C PRO A 23 26.12 2.21 -10.19
N ASP A 24 26.44 1.41 -9.17
CA ASP A 24 25.98 0.02 -9.00
C ASP A 24 25.21 -0.19 -7.70
N GLU A 25 24.81 0.89 -7.02
CA GLU A 25 24.15 0.84 -5.72
C GLU A 25 22.71 1.33 -5.80
N TRP A 26 21.81 0.56 -5.20
CA TRP A 26 20.39 0.86 -5.10
C TRP A 26 19.92 0.71 -3.66
N LYS A 27 19.00 1.58 -3.26
CA LYS A 27 18.33 1.53 -1.96
C LYS A 27 16.84 1.34 -2.17
N SER A 28 16.27 0.34 -1.53
CA SER A 28 14.82 0.13 -1.47
C SER A 28 14.21 0.95 -0.34
N VAL A 29 13.10 1.62 -0.60
CA VAL A 29 12.35 2.40 0.39
C VAL A 29 10.86 2.11 0.22
N PRO A 30 10.15 1.66 1.27
CA PRO A 30 8.72 1.54 1.26
C PRO A 30 8.02 2.86 0.95
N GLY A 31 7.05 2.85 0.03
CA GLY A 31 6.37 4.04 -0.45
C GLY A 31 4.98 3.75 -1.01
N GLY A 32 4.52 4.65 -1.86
CA GLY A 32 3.19 4.65 -2.45
C GLY A 32 2.31 5.75 -1.88
N ALA A 33 1.60 6.48 -2.75
CA ALA A 33 0.85 7.67 -2.34
C ALA A 33 -0.18 7.35 -1.26
N SER A 34 -1.00 6.33 -1.47
CA SER A 34 -2.06 5.94 -0.53
C SER A 34 -1.51 5.41 0.79
N TRP A 35 -0.44 4.62 0.74
CA TRP A 35 0.22 4.12 1.94
C TRP A 35 0.86 5.25 2.75
N ASN A 36 1.51 6.21 2.09
CA ASN A 36 2.11 7.37 2.73
C ASN A 36 1.06 8.24 3.43
N VAL A 37 -0.13 8.42 2.84
CA VAL A 37 -1.23 9.17 3.48
C VAL A 37 -1.68 8.48 4.76
N ALA A 38 -1.85 7.15 4.76
CA ALA A 38 -2.19 6.40 5.98
C ALA A 38 -1.13 6.56 7.08
N ARG A 39 0.16 6.52 6.72
CA ARG A 39 1.27 6.76 7.65
C ARG A 39 1.22 8.13 8.30
N VAL A 40 1.01 9.16 7.49
CA VAL A 40 0.95 10.55 7.99
C VAL A 40 -0.20 10.70 8.98
N MET A 41 -1.37 10.15 8.67
CA MET A 41 -2.51 10.19 9.59
C MET A 41 -2.24 9.44 10.90
N ALA A 42 -1.60 8.27 10.83
CA ALA A 42 -1.16 7.55 12.03
C ALA A 42 -0.14 8.35 12.85
N GLY A 43 0.79 9.03 12.19
CA GLY A 43 1.76 9.93 12.82
C GLY A 43 1.12 11.11 13.55
N PHE A 44 -0.06 11.54 13.15
CA PHE A 44 -0.87 12.54 13.88
C PHE A 44 -1.73 11.94 15.00
N GLY A 45 -1.57 10.66 15.31
CA GLY A 45 -2.32 9.98 16.37
C GLY A 45 -3.73 9.54 15.98
N VAL A 46 -4.06 9.58 14.68
CA VAL A 46 -5.34 9.07 14.18
C VAL A 46 -5.23 7.56 13.96
N THR A 47 -6.16 6.79 14.51
CA THR A 47 -6.21 5.35 14.25
C THR A 47 -6.46 5.12 12.76
N SER A 48 -5.45 4.60 12.08
CA SER A 48 -5.40 4.59 10.63
C SER A 48 -5.15 3.19 10.06
N ALA A 49 -5.63 2.96 8.84
CA ALA A 49 -5.35 1.76 8.08
C ALA A 49 -4.98 2.11 6.63
N PHE A 50 -4.19 1.23 6.03
CA PHE A 50 -3.99 1.18 4.59
C PHE A 50 -4.78 -0.01 4.02
N GLY A 51 -5.70 0.28 3.11
CA GLY A 51 -6.49 -0.71 2.39
C GLY A 51 -5.90 -0.97 1.02
N GLY A 52 -5.11 -2.02 0.89
CA GLY A 52 -4.45 -2.36 -0.36
C GLY A 52 -3.76 -3.70 -0.31
N ALA A 53 -3.10 -4.04 -1.42
CA ALA A 53 -2.39 -5.31 -1.57
C ALA A 53 -0.88 -5.08 -1.61
N ILE A 54 -0.14 -5.96 -0.94
CA ILE A 54 1.31 -6.04 -0.97
C ILE A 54 1.76 -7.46 -1.34
N SER A 55 2.97 -7.58 -1.88
CA SER A 55 3.54 -8.87 -2.26
C SER A 55 3.90 -9.74 -1.04
N GLN A 56 4.20 -11.02 -1.30
CA GLN A 56 4.67 -11.98 -0.28
C GLN A 56 6.20 -12.21 -0.35
N ASP A 57 6.93 -11.26 -0.89
CA ASP A 57 8.39 -11.24 -0.99
C ASP A 57 9.03 -10.25 -0.02
N CYS A 58 10.34 -10.07 -0.10
CA CYS A 58 11.08 -9.16 0.78
C CYS A 58 10.55 -7.72 0.72
N PHE A 59 10.09 -7.24 -0.43
CA PHE A 59 9.52 -5.89 -0.55
C PHE A 59 8.19 -5.75 0.17
N GLY A 60 7.34 -6.78 0.05
CA GLY A 60 6.08 -6.85 0.81
C GLY A 60 6.31 -7.03 2.30
N ASP A 61 7.37 -7.74 2.70
CA ASP A 61 7.75 -7.88 4.11
C ASP A 61 8.19 -6.55 4.71
N ASP A 62 8.97 -5.76 3.97
CA ASP A 62 9.39 -4.41 4.39
C ASP A 62 8.18 -3.47 4.56
N LEU A 63 7.22 -3.50 3.62
CA LEU A 63 5.97 -2.74 3.72
C LEU A 63 5.13 -3.17 4.91
N TRP A 64 5.02 -4.47 5.15
CA TRP A 64 4.30 -5.03 6.29
C TRP A 64 4.91 -4.60 7.62
N GLN A 65 6.23 -4.77 7.76
CA GLN A 65 6.97 -4.38 8.95
C GLN A 65 6.82 -2.87 9.22
N SER A 66 7.06 -2.05 8.20
CA SER A 66 6.93 -0.59 8.32
C SER A 66 5.51 -0.16 8.68
N SER A 67 4.49 -0.86 8.19
CA SER A 67 3.10 -0.60 8.57
C SER A 67 2.84 -0.88 10.05
N GLY A 68 3.41 -1.98 10.57
CA GLY A 68 3.32 -2.33 11.99
C GLY A 68 4.04 -1.35 12.91
N GLU A 69 5.23 -0.90 12.51
CA GLU A 69 6.05 0.05 13.29
C GLU A 69 5.35 1.40 13.50
N ILE A 70 4.57 1.85 12.52
CA ILE A 70 3.80 3.11 12.61
C ILE A 70 2.37 2.92 13.12
N GLY A 71 1.99 1.69 13.46
CA GLY A 71 0.69 1.38 14.07
C GLY A 71 -0.50 1.40 13.11
N LEU A 72 -0.30 1.11 11.82
CA LEU A 72 -1.42 0.90 10.90
C LEU A 72 -2.18 -0.38 11.24
N ASP A 73 -3.51 -0.34 11.14
CA ASP A 73 -4.35 -1.50 11.36
C ASP A 73 -4.11 -2.55 10.25
N PRO A 74 -3.58 -3.73 10.59
CA PRO A 74 -3.19 -4.73 9.59
C PRO A 74 -4.37 -5.43 8.92
N ARG A 75 -5.59 -5.31 9.46
CA ARG A 75 -6.79 -6.00 8.95
C ARG A 75 -7.14 -5.64 7.51
N PHE A 76 -6.67 -4.49 7.03
CA PHE A 76 -6.97 -3.95 5.71
C PHE A 76 -5.86 -4.23 4.67
N ILE A 77 -4.71 -4.72 5.12
CA ILE A 77 -3.59 -5.07 4.24
C ILE A 77 -3.76 -6.51 3.75
N GLN A 78 -3.76 -6.68 2.43
CA GLN A 78 -3.85 -8.00 1.80
C GLN A 78 -2.48 -8.40 1.27
N ARG A 79 -2.09 -9.65 1.50
CA ARG A 79 -0.83 -10.20 0.99
C ARG A 79 -1.08 -11.21 -0.11
N TYR A 80 -0.44 -11.03 -1.26
CA TYR A 80 -0.60 -11.86 -2.44
C TYR A 80 0.73 -12.36 -3.00
N SER A 81 0.73 -13.58 -3.53
CA SER A 81 1.87 -14.16 -4.26
C SER A 81 1.95 -13.57 -5.69
N LYS A 82 2.05 -12.26 -5.80
CA LYS A 82 2.22 -11.52 -7.05
C LYS A 82 3.49 -10.71 -6.96
N SER A 83 4.02 -10.31 -8.12
CA SER A 83 5.20 -9.45 -8.19
C SER A 83 4.97 -8.15 -7.41
N PRO A 84 6.01 -7.62 -6.74
CA PRO A 84 5.91 -6.34 -6.05
C PRO A 84 5.68 -5.21 -7.05
N LEU A 85 5.06 -4.14 -6.58
CA LEU A 85 5.00 -2.89 -7.33
C LEU A 85 6.27 -2.09 -7.01
N LEU A 86 7.08 -1.84 -8.04
CA LEU A 86 8.35 -1.12 -7.90
C LEU A 86 8.31 0.18 -8.71
N ALA A 87 8.78 1.26 -8.10
CA ALA A 87 9.11 2.50 -8.77
C ALA A 87 10.64 2.63 -8.85
N ILE A 88 11.17 2.72 -10.06
CA ILE A 88 12.61 2.86 -10.30
C ILE A 88 12.95 4.35 -10.41
N VAL A 89 13.72 4.86 -9.48
CA VAL A 89 14.13 6.27 -9.43
C VAL A 89 15.61 6.37 -9.76
N GLN A 90 15.92 6.78 -10.98
CA GLN A 90 17.29 6.84 -11.47
C GLN A 90 18.07 8.05 -10.97
N GLU A 91 17.38 9.17 -10.74
CA GLU A 91 18.00 10.42 -10.33
C GLU A 91 17.12 11.13 -9.29
N THR A 92 17.73 11.48 -8.16
CA THR A 92 17.02 12.11 -7.03
C THR A 92 16.87 13.63 -7.18
N ARG A 93 17.70 14.29 -8.00
CA ARG A 93 17.66 15.74 -8.22
C ARG A 93 16.61 16.15 -9.26
N SER A 94 16.37 15.30 -10.26
CA SER A 94 15.35 15.48 -11.28
C SER A 94 14.69 14.12 -11.49
N PRO A 95 13.75 13.73 -10.63
CA PRO A 95 13.31 12.36 -10.54
C PRO A 95 12.63 11.90 -11.83
N THR A 96 13.29 10.97 -12.50
CA THR A 96 12.71 10.20 -13.60
C THR A 96 12.23 8.87 -13.03
N TYR A 97 10.94 8.62 -13.12
CA TYR A 97 10.30 7.42 -12.58
C TYR A 97 9.97 6.41 -13.68
N PHE A 98 10.29 5.15 -13.45
CA PHE A 98 9.75 4.03 -14.19
C PHE A 98 8.92 3.19 -13.22
N LEU A 99 7.64 3.04 -13.50
CA LEU A 99 6.79 2.11 -12.75
C LEU A 99 6.83 0.73 -13.40
N SER A 100 7.25 -0.27 -12.66
CA SER A 100 7.03 -1.67 -13.01
C SER A 100 5.67 -2.09 -12.46
N VAL A 101 4.63 -1.96 -13.30
CA VAL A 101 3.26 -2.31 -12.92
C VAL A 101 2.86 -3.59 -13.62
N THR A 102 2.58 -4.63 -12.85
CA THR A 102 1.80 -5.75 -13.36
C THR A 102 0.31 -5.40 -13.21
N ILE A 103 -0.45 -5.42 -14.29
CA ILE A 103 -1.89 -5.07 -14.35
C ILE A 103 -2.72 -5.76 -13.27
N ALA A 104 -2.27 -6.90 -12.76
CA ALA A 104 -2.90 -7.62 -11.67
C ALA A 104 -3.08 -6.80 -10.36
N HIS A 105 -2.24 -5.80 -10.10
CA HIS A 105 -2.32 -4.99 -8.88
C HIS A 105 -3.53 -4.04 -8.87
N ILE A 106 -3.91 -3.53 -10.04
CA ILE A 106 -5.07 -2.63 -10.18
C ILE A 106 -6.38 -3.41 -9.97
N PHE A 107 -6.45 -4.65 -10.45
CA PHE A 107 -7.64 -5.50 -10.28
C PHE A 107 -7.83 -6.02 -8.86
N ILE A 108 -6.77 -6.15 -8.07
CA ILE A 108 -6.85 -6.61 -6.68
C ILE A 108 -7.49 -5.53 -5.79
N LEU A 109 -7.21 -4.26 -6.03
CA LEU A 109 -7.87 -3.14 -5.34
C LEU A 109 -9.39 -3.13 -5.55
N MET A 110 -9.86 -3.61 -6.71
CA MET A 110 -11.30 -3.70 -7.02
C MET A 110 -11.99 -4.92 -6.40
N ARG A 111 -11.26 -5.90 -5.89
CA ARG A 111 -11.79 -7.11 -5.25
C ARG A 111 -11.74 -7.09 -3.73
N MET A 112 -11.60 -5.94 -3.10
CA MET A 112 -11.70 -5.88 -1.65
C MET A 112 -13.06 -6.43 -1.22
N PRO A 113 -13.11 -7.41 -0.31
CA PRO A 113 -14.38 -7.87 0.22
C PRO A 113 -15.10 -6.68 0.82
N CYS A 114 -16.32 -6.46 0.39
CA CYS A 114 -17.20 -5.46 0.98
C CYS A 114 -17.25 -5.76 2.49
N LEU A 115 -16.60 -4.93 3.29
CA LEU A 115 -16.71 -5.02 4.73
C LEU A 115 -18.19 -4.87 5.05
N LYS A 116 -18.80 -5.92 5.55
CA LYS A 116 -20.18 -5.90 6.06
C LYS A 116 -20.25 -5.00 7.29
N ALA A 117 -20.17 -3.71 7.08
CA ALA A 117 -20.71 -2.75 8.02
C ALA A 117 -22.21 -2.80 7.86
N GLY A 118 -22.89 -3.31 8.89
CA GLY A 118 -24.30 -3.60 8.97
C GLY A 118 -25.20 -2.98 7.90
N ASN A 119 -25.90 -3.80 7.16
CA ASN A 119 -27.13 -3.52 6.35
C ASN A 119 -27.14 -2.34 5.36
N LEU A 120 -26.00 -1.99 4.74
CA LEU A 120 -26.02 -1.12 3.57
C LEU A 120 -25.89 -1.97 2.30
N PRO A 121 -26.81 -1.88 1.34
CA PRO A 121 -26.69 -2.60 0.09
C PRO A 121 -25.47 -2.08 -0.68
N CYS A 122 -24.53 -2.96 -1.02
CA CYS A 122 -23.47 -2.65 -1.96
C CYS A 122 -24.06 -2.43 -3.35
N ALA A 123 -24.47 -1.20 -3.64
CA ALA A 123 -24.80 -0.78 -4.99
C ALA A 123 -23.52 -0.32 -5.67
N GLY A 124 -22.93 -1.21 -6.47
CA GLY A 124 -21.72 -0.91 -7.21
C GLY A 124 -21.41 -1.97 -8.27
N HIS A 125 -22.32 -2.15 -9.24
CA HIS A 125 -21.93 -2.69 -10.53
C HIS A 125 -21.18 -1.60 -11.29
N ILE A 126 -19.87 -1.63 -11.28
CA ILE A 126 -19.09 -0.95 -12.30
C ILE A 126 -18.88 -1.96 -13.42
N LEU A 127 -19.68 -1.80 -14.48
CA LEU A 127 -19.47 -2.48 -15.76
C LEU A 127 -18.19 -1.93 -16.38
N ALA A 128 -17.29 -2.85 -16.74
CA ALA A 128 -16.15 -2.57 -17.58
C ALA A 128 -16.58 -2.25 -19.00
#